data_64118a36151bdb835ee1cf4c94f3e36e
#
_entry.id   64118a36151bdb835ee1cf4c94f3e36e
#
_cell.length_a   1.000
_cell.length_b   1.000
_cell.length_c   1.000
_cell.angle_alpha   90.00
_cell.angle_beta   90.00
_cell.angle_gamma   90.00
#
_symmetry.space_group_name_H-M   'P 1'
#
loop_
_entity.id
_entity.type
_entity.pdbx_description
1 polymer ?
#
loop_
_entity_poly.entity_id
_entity_poly.type
_entity_poly.pdbx_seq_one_letter_code
_entity_poly.pdbx_strand_id
1 'polypeptide(L)'
;MHVFRKRLLFLLGAVLLLLLSSFTYHRLSLQREKASLNPMGQMVSVNGHDMSVFVKGEGPQTLVFLSGAGTASPILDFKDLYDGLSKQYKIVVVERAGYGYSEDTSKSRDVSEVLSETRQALARAHVSGPYIILSHSMASLETLLWQEKYPSEVKAIIGLDWALPESYAHLTIHPQILRMARWGSQLGLLRYLPSRLYVPNDNLSSSDRRLYQQIAYRQILSKAMLNESLSVKENAKKVTSSLDSQIPTLLMVSNGGGTGFSQKDWRHYATSFAKDQKNIEVTFYDSPHYLYHYQTKEVAAKIEEFIKKTTD
;
A
#
# COMPACT_ATOMS: atom_id res chain seq x y z
N MET A 1 -25.25 10.27 44.95
CA MET A 1 -24.23 10.99 44.17
C MET A 1 -22.80 10.65 44.57
N HIS A 2 -22.38 10.70 45.81
CA HIS A 2 -21.01 10.53 46.25
C HIS A 2 -20.38 9.14 45.93
N VAL A 3 -21.14 8.05 46.14
CA VAL A 3 -20.72 6.68 45.85
C VAL A 3 -20.56 6.46 44.34
N PHE A 4 -21.45 7.00 43.51
CA PHE A 4 -21.37 6.92 42.06
C PHE A 4 -20.09 7.63 41.54
N ARG A 5 -19.79 8.83 42.02
CA ARG A 5 -18.58 9.59 41.68
C ARG A 5 -17.31 8.84 42.06
N LYS A 6 -17.25 8.21 43.24
CA LYS A 6 -16.09 7.38 43.63
C LYS A 6 -15.90 6.17 42.74
N ARG A 7 -16.99 5.46 42.38
CA ARG A 7 -16.92 4.32 41.43
C ARG A 7 -16.46 4.75 40.03
N LEU A 8 -16.96 5.88 39.54
CA LEU A 8 -16.56 6.44 38.26
C LEU A 8 -15.09 6.80 38.26
N LEU A 9 -14.59 7.49 39.31
CA LEU A 9 -13.16 7.84 39.42
C LEU A 9 -12.27 6.60 39.51
N PHE A 10 -12.69 5.56 40.23
CA PHE A 10 -11.98 4.29 40.28
C PHE A 10 -11.91 3.62 38.90
N LEU A 11 -13.02 3.55 38.15
CA LEU A 11 -13.03 3.00 36.79
C LEU A 11 -12.15 3.79 35.83
N LEU A 12 -12.18 5.11 35.88
CA LEU A 12 -11.31 5.98 35.07
C LEU A 12 -9.83 5.74 35.42
N GLY A 13 -9.50 5.61 36.72
CA GLY A 13 -8.13 5.30 37.15
C GLY A 13 -7.67 3.91 36.67
N ALA A 14 -8.53 2.90 36.73
CA ALA A 14 -8.24 1.57 36.23
C ALA A 14 -8.00 1.56 34.71
N VAL A 15 -8.84 2.24 33.94
CA VAL A 15 -8.67 2.38 32.48
C VAL A 15 -7.36 3.10 32.16
N LEU A 16 -7.06 4.19 32.86
CA LEU A 16 -5.80 4.92 32.66
C LEU A 16 -4.57 4.03 32.95
N LEU A 17 -4.62 3.25 34.02
CA LEU A 17 -3.55 2.32 34.37
C LEU A 17 -3.34 1.24 33.29
N LEU A 18 -4.44 0.69 32.75
CA LEU A 18 -4.38 -0.28 31.67
C LEU A 18 -3.78 0.32 30.39
N LEU A 19 -4.17 1.54 30.02
CA LEU A 19 -3.62 2.23 28.86
C LEU A 19 -2.12 2.55 29.02
N LEU A 20 -1.69 3.00 30.20
CA LEU A 20 -0.28 3.24 30.53
C LEU A 20 0.52 1.94 30.48
N SER A 21 -0.02 0.86 31.02
CA SER A 21 0.61 -0.47 30.97
C SER A 21 0.76 -0.96 29.53
N SER A 22 -0.30 -0.84 28.72
CA SER A 22 -0.27 -1.18 27.29
C SER A 22 0.77 -0.36 26.53
N PHE A 23 0.79 0.96 26.73
CA PHE A 23 1.77 1.85 26.13
C PHE A 23 3.20 1.46 26.48
N THR A 24 3.49 1.25 27.78
CA THR A 24 4.82 0.86 28.25
C THR A 24 5.25 -0.48 27.66
N TYR A 25 4.36 -1.48 27.70
CA TYR A 25 4.61 -2.79 27.09
C TYR A 25 4.91 -2.66 25.59
N HIS A 26 4.11 -1.88 24.88
CA HIS A 26 4.28 -1.63 23.45
C HIS A 26 5.64 -0.99 23.14
N ARG A 27 6.04 0.06 23.90
CA ARG A 27 7.32 0.76 23.70
C ARG A 27 8.51 -0.16 23.94
N LEU A 28 8.49 -0.95 25.02
CA LEU A 28 9.53 -1.94 25.31
C LEU A 28 9.59 -3.04 24.24
N SER A 29 8.42 -3.51 23.78
CA SER A 29 8.36 -4.51 22.70
C SER A 29 8.93 -3.97 21.40
N LEU A 30 8.60 -2.73 21.00
CA LEU A 30 9.16 -2.11 19.80
C LEU A 30 10.70 -2.00 19.87
N GLN A 31 11.26 -1.73 21.04
CA GLN A 31 12.73 -1.69 21.22
C GLN A 31 13.35 -3.08 21.03
N ARG A 32 12.76 -4.11 21.63
CA ARG A 32 13.21 -5.50 21.48
C ARG A 32 13.10 -6.00 20.04
N GLU A 33 11.96 -5.73 19.39
CA GLU A 33 11.70 -6.11 18.00
C GLU A 33 12.63 -5.39 17.02
N LYS A 34 13.06 -4.17 17.32
CA LYS A 34 14.01 -3.42 16.47
C LYS A 34 15.31 -4.19 16.20
N ALA A 35 15.80 -4.92 17.20
CA ALA A 35 17.04 -5.68 17.07
C ALA A 35 16.92 -6.86 16.08
N SER A 36 15.69 -7.36 15.82
CA SER A 36 15.42 -8.45 14.90
C SER A 36 14.88 -7.99 13.53
N LEU A 37 14.57 -6.70 13.38
CA LEU A 37 14.04 -6.12 12.14
C LEU A 37 15.20 -5.66 11.25
N ASN A 38 15.78 -6.59 10.49
CA ASN A 38 16.72 -6.25 9.44
C ASN A 38 15.96 -5.88 8.16
N PRO A 39 16.24 -4.71 7.56
CA PRO A 39 15.61 -4.34 6.29
C PRO A 39 15.84 -5.40 5.21
N MET A 40 14.77 -5.80 4.53
CA MET A 40 14.85 -6.73 3.39
C MET A 40 15.32 -6.04 2.12
N GLY A 41 15.09 -4.73 2.02
CA GLY A 41 15.51 -3.87 0.91
C GLY A 41 16.74 -3.03 1.25
N GLN A 42 17.33 -2.43 0.22
CA GLN A 42 18.33 -1.39 0.38
C GLN A 42 17.68 -0.14 0.96
N MET A 43 18.29 0.43 2.02
CA MET A 43 17.87 1.71 2.57
C MET A 43 18.55 2.84 1.79
N VAL A 44 17.77 3.78 1.29
CA VAL A 44 18.25 4.95 0.54
C VAL A 44 17.68 6.23 1.14
N SER A 45 18.52 7.25 1.28
CA SER A 45 18.08 8.52 1.88
C SER A 45 17.39 9.39 0.82
N VAL A 46 16.14 9.77 1.07
CA VAL A 46 15.30 10.58 0.19
C VAL A 46 14.67 11.71 1.01
N ASN A 47 14.90 12.95 0.62
CA ASN A 47 14.29 14.12 1.27
C ASN A 47 14.43 14.16 2.81
N GLY A 48 15.54 13.62 3.35
CA GLY A 48 15.84 13.66 4.79
C GLY A 48 15.14 12.57 5.62
N HIS A 49 14.71 11.49 5.00
CA HIS A 49 14.29 10.23 5.63
C HIS A 49 14.74 9.04 4.78
N ASP A 50 14.91 7.89 5.41
CA ASP A 50 15.35 6.69 4.71
C ASP A 50 14.14 5.89 4.17
N MET A 51 14.23 5.49 2.90
CA MET A 51 13.24 4.66 2.22
C MET A 51 13.84 3.29 1.86
N SER A 52 13.03 2.25 1.97
CA SER A 52 13.40 0.88 1.62
C SER A 52 13.03 0.59 0.16
N VAL A 53 13.99 0.09 -0.61
CA VAL A 53 13.82 -0.39 -1.98
C VAL A 53 14.28 -1.84 -2.04
N PHE A 54 13.34 -2.75 -2.18
CA PHE A 54 13.63 -4.18 -2.31
C PHE A 54 13.79 -4.55 -3.78
N VAL A 55 14.84 -5.32 -4.09
CA VAL A 55 15.10 -5.81 -5.44
C VAL A 55 15.28 -7.32 -5.41
N LYS A 56 14.65 -8.03 -6.36
CA LYS A 56 14.75 -9.48 -6.52
C LYS A 56 14.65 -9.87 -7.99
N GLY A 57 15.44 -10.87 -8.41
CA GLY A 57 15.50 -11.32 -9.81
C GLY A 57 16.35 -10.41 -10.70
N GLU A 58 16.72 -10.92 -11.88
CA GLU A 58 17.68 -10.28 -12.81
C GLU A 58 17.13 -10.22 -14.26
N GLY A 59 15.80 -10.37 -14.43
CA GLY A 59 15.19 -10.30 -15.75
C GLY A 59 15.37 -8.95 -16.46
N PRO A 60 15.23 -8.91 -17.79
CA PRO A 60 15.51 -7.71 -18.59
C PRO A 60 14.46 -6.60 -18.38
N GLN A 61 13.29 -6.95 -17.89
CA GLN A 61 12.20 -6.00 -17.62
C GLN A 61 12.06 -5.77 -16.12
N THR A 62 11.94 -4.51 -15.72
CA THR A 62 11.82 -4.09 -14.32
C THR A 62 10.37 -3.86 -13.97
N LEU A 63 9.84 -4.66 -13.04
CA LEU A 63 8.50 -4.55 -12.48
C LEU A 63 8.56 -3.79 -11.15
N VAL A 64 7.98 -2.59 -11.11
CA VAL A 64 7.93 -1.75 -9.90
C VAL A 64 6.58 -1.90 -9.22
N PHE A 65 6.58 -2.39 -8.00
CA PHE A 65 5.38 -2.61 -7.19
C PHE A 65 5.14 -1.44 -6.24
N LEU A 66 3.93 -0.88 -6.30
CA LEU A 66 3.46 0.23 -5.47
C LEU A 66 2.22 -0.19 -4.68
N SER A 67 2.29 -0.17 -3.37
CA SER A 67 1.23 -0.65 -2.49
C SER A 67 0.07 0.33 -2.31
N GLY A 68 -1.09 -0.18 -1.95
CA GLY A 68 -2.25 0.60 -1.55
C GLY A 68 -2.09 1.31 -0.21
N ALA A 69 -3.14 2.04 0.19
CA ALA A 69 -3.18 2.71 1.49
C ALA A 69 -3.16 1.70 2.64
N GLY A 70 -2.44 2.01 3.72
CA GLY A 70 -2.47 1.22 4.96
C GLY A 70 -1.75 -0.13 4.92
N THR A 71 -1.11 -0.51 3.81
CA THR A 71 -0.32 -1.73 3.69
C THR A 71 0.93 -1.64 4.56
N ALA A 72 0.92 -2.30 5.72
CA ALA A 72 1.99 -2.13 6.71
C ALA A 72 3.37 -2.59 6.19
N SER A 73 3.43 -3.66 5.39
CA SER A 73 4.67 -4.18 4.81
C SER A 73 4.46 -4.53 3.34
N PRO A 74 4.71 -3.60 2.41
CA PRO A 74 4.59 -3.82 0.97
C PRO A 74 5.39 -5.02 0.45
N ILE A 75 6.61 -5.21 0.93
CA ILE A 75 7.46 -6.34 0.53
C ILE A 75 6.80 -7.68 0.86
N LEU A 76 6.24 -7.83 2.06
CA LEU A 76 5.58 -9.07 2.46
C LEU A 76 4.18 -9.20 1.86
N ASP A 77 3.52 -8.09 1.60
CA ASP A 77 2.19 -8.06 1.00
C ASP A 77 2.18 -8.63 -0.42
N PHE A 78 3.15 -8.23 -1.25
CA PHE A 78 3.29 -8.71 -2.63
C PHE A 78 4.09 -10.00 -2.77
N LYS A 79 4.58 -10.59 -1.66
CA LYS A 79 5.57 -11.66 -1.67
C LYS A 79 5.17 -12.84 -2.55
N ASP A 80 3.97 -13.36 -2.37
CA ASP A 80 3.52 -14.55 -3.10
C ASP A 80 3.42 -14.28 -4.60
N LEU A 81 3.01 -13.07 -4.98
CA LEU A 81 2.92 -12.68 -6.39
C LEU A 81 4.32 -12.50 -7.01
N TYR A 82 5.18 -11.72 -6.38
CA TYR A 82 6.47 -11.44 -6.99
C TYR A 82 7.46 -12.63 -6.91
N ASP A 83 7.31 -13.57 -5.98
CA ASP A 83 8.17 -14.76 -5.90
C ASP A 83 8.07 -15.63 -7.17
N GLY A 84 6.88 -15.72 -7.74
CA GLY A 84 6.67 -16.36 -9.06
C GLY A 84 7.34 -15.58 -10.20
N LEU A 85 7.04 -14.28 -10.28
CA LEU A 85 7.47 -13.38 -11.35
C LEU A 85 8.98 -13.12 -11.34
N SER A 86 9.65 -13.19 -10.18
CA SER A 86 11.09 -12.93 -10.04
C SER A 86 12.01 -13.92 -10.78
N LYS A 87 11.44 -15.00 -11.29
CA LYS A 87 12.20 -15.97 -12.14
C LYS A 87 12.48 -15.44 -13.53
N GLN A 88 11.67 -14.50 -14.01
CA GLN A 88 11.75 -13.96 -15.38
C GLN A 88 11.96 -12.45 -15.40
N TYR A 89 11.59 -11.75 -14.33
CA TYR A 89 11.60 -10.29 -14.26
C TYR A 89 12.47 -9.80 -13.10
N LYS A 90 12.97 -8.57 -13.24
CA LYS A 90 13.52 -7.82 -12.11
C LYS A 90 12.41 -7.17 -11.33
N ILE A 91 12.18 -7.64 -10.12
CA ILE A 91 11.15 -7.14 -9.20
C ILE A 91 11.73 -6.02 -8.36
N VAL A 92 10.99 -4.95 -8.22
CA VAL A 92 11.32 -3.84 -7.32
C VAL A 92 10.08 -3.49 -6.51
N VAL A 93 10.19 -3.51 -5.18
CA VAL A 93 9.13 -3.05 -4.29
C VAL A 93 9.62 -1.79 -3.59
N VAL A 94 8.94 -0.67 -3.79
CA VAL A 94 9.24 0.58 -3.10
C VAL A 94 8.33 0.72 -1.89
N GLU A 95 8.92 0.79 -0.71
CA GLU A 95 8.17 1.10 0.51
C GLU A 95 8.19 2.62 0.72
N ARG A 96 7.02 3.24 0.57
CA ARG A 96 6.88 4.69 0.78
C ARG A 96 7.21 5.08 2.23
N ALA A 97 7.48 6.35 2.47
CA ALA A 97 7.67 6.86 3.83
C ALA A 97 6.53 6.42 4.77
N GLY A 98 6.90 5.86 5.92
CA GLY A 98 5.97 5.31 6.91
C GLY A 98 5.39 3.93 6.58
N TYR A 99 5.91 3.25 5.55
CA TYR A 99 5.55 1.88 5.17
C TYR A 99 6.76 0.95 5.34
N GLY A 100 6.51 -0.29 5.70
CA GLY A 100 7.56 -1.31 5.80
C GLY A 100 8.73 -0.92 6.68
N TYR A 101 9.91 -0.95 6.08
CA TYR A 101 11.16 -0.54 6.73
C TYR A 101 11.48 0.95 6.57
N SER A 102 10.72 1.67 5.74
CA SER A 102 10.94 3.11 5.53
C SER A 102 10.61 3.93 6.77
N GLU A 103 11.37 5.00 6.97
CA GLU A 103 11.13 5.92 8.08
C GLU A 103 9.80 6.66 7.91
N ASP A 104 9.16 7.00 9.05
CA ASP A 104 7.95 7.82 9.07
C ASP A 104 8.29 9.29 8.83
N THR A 105 7.38 10.02 8.20
CA THR A 105 7.54 11.45 7.95
C THR A 105 6.28 12.23 8.30
N SER A 106 6.47 13.49 8.68
CA SER A 106 5.39 14.47 8.83
C SER A 106 5.25 15.41 7.62
N LYS A 107 6.06 15.21 6.57
CA LYS A 107 5.99 16.01 5.33
C LYS A 107 4.65 15.80 4.62
N SER A 108 4.37 16.68 3.69
CA SER A 108 3.20 16.57 2.83
C SER A 108 3.16 15.21 2.13
N ARG A 109 1.97 14.64 2.03
CA ARG A 109 1.69 13.42 1.26
C ARG A 109 0.85 13.77 0.02
N ASP A 110 1.16 14.93 -0.56
CA ASP A 110 0.71 15.25 -1.91
C ASP A 110 1.22 14.19 -2.90
N VAL A 111 0.39 13.83 -3.86
CA VAL A 111 0.74 12.76 -4.81
C VAL A 111 2.00 13.09 -5.61
N SER A 112 2.28 14.38 -5.86
CA SER A 112 3.51 14.80 -6.54
C SER A 112 4.76 14.63 -5.68
N GLU A 113 4.66 14.83 -4.36
CA GLU A 113 5.75 14.56 -3.42
C GLU A 113 5.99 13.05 -3.29
N VAL A 114 4.91 12.25 -3.18
CA VAL A 114 5.01 10.79 -3.13
C VAL A 114 5.71 10.26 -4.38
N LEU A 115 5.29 10.68 -5.57
CA LEU A 115 5.93 10.29 -6.84
C LEU A 115 7.39 10.73 -6.90
N SER A 116 7.69 11.95 -6.48
CA SER A 116 9.07 12.47 -6.44
C SER A 116 9.96 11.62 -5.54
N GLU A 117 9.47 11.24 -4.36
CA GLU A 117 10.19 10.37 -3.41
C GLU A 117 10.41 8.97 -4.00
N THR A 118 9.40 8.38 -4.62
CA THR A 118 9.50 7.05 -5.27
C THR A 118 10.56 7.07 -6.38
N ARG A 119 10.54 8.07 -7.27
CA ARG A 119 11.52 8.18 -8.36
C ARG A 119 12.93 8.42 -7.83
N GLN A 120 13.10 9.24 -6.80
CA GLN A 120 14.40 9.45 -6.16
C GLN A 120 14.91 8.16 -5.48
N ALA A 121 14.02 7.40 -4.82
CA ALA A 121 14.37 6.14 -4.18
C ALA A 121 14.88 5.12 -5.22
N LEU A 122 14.19 4.97 -6.35
CA LEU A 122 14.62 4.11 -7.45
C LEU A 122 15.98 4.53 -8.01
N ALA A 123 16.18 5.82 -8.28
CA ALA A 123 17.44 6.34 -8.79
C ALA A 123 18.61 6.08 -7.81
N ARG A 124 18.40 6.30 -6.52
CA ARG A 124 19.43 6.05 -5.48
C ARG A 124 19.68 4.56 -5.22
N ALA A 125 18.72 3.71 -5.50
CA ALA A 125 18.88 2.27 -5.48
C ALA A 125 19.49 1.72 -6.80
N HIS A 126 19.88 2.60 -7.74
CA HIS A 126 20.42 2.24 -9.05
C HIS A 126 19.46 1.37 -9.88
N VAL A 127 18.17 1.64 -9.76
CA VAL A 127 17.12 1.00 -10.57
C VAL A 127 16.73 1.93 -11.70
N SER A 128 16.97 1.50 -12.94
CA SER A 128 16.69 2.28 -14.15
C SER A 128 15.45 1.77 -14.86
N GLY A 129 14.67 2.69 -15.45
CA GLY A 129 13.54 2.38 -16.34
C GLY A 129 13.95 2.12 -17.80
N PRO A 130 12.96 1.99 -18.71
CA PRO A 130 11.54 2.18 -18.44
C PRO A 130 10.94 1.04 -17.62
N TYR A 131 9.94 1.36 -16.79
CA TYR A 131 9.36 0.44 -15.82
C TYR A 131 8.02 -0.13 -16.30
N ILE A 132 7.72 -1.37 -15.92
CA ILE A 132 6.35 -1.89 -15.86
C ILE A 132 5.87 -1.62 -14.43
N ILE A 133 4.85 -0.75 -14.28
CA ILE A 133 4.36 -0.34 -12.96
C ILE A 133 3.19 -1.24 -12.57
N LEU A 134 3.36 -1.98 -11.46
CA LEU A 134 2.29 -2.74 -10.82
C LEU A 134 1.83 -1.99 -9.57
N SER A 135 0.65 -1.43 -9.62
CA SER A 135 0.16 -0.61 -8.50
C SER A 135 -1.18 -1.10 -7.99
N HIS A 136 -1.32 -1.13 -6.66
CA HIS A 136 -2.53 -1.57 -5.98
C HIS A 136 -3.31 -0.38 -5.42
N SER A 137 -4.64 -0.41 -5.58
CA SER A 137 -5.56 0.49 -4.87
C SER A 137 -5.20 1.97 -5.05
N MET A 138 -4.92 2.69 -3.96
CA MET A 138 -4.58 4.12 -3.92
C MET A 138 -3.32 4.47 -4.74
N ALA A 139 -2.41 3.54 -4.95
CA ALA A 139 -1.22 3.79 -5.75
C ALA A 139 -1.54 4.04 -7.24
N SER A 140 -2.78 3.83 -7.67
CA SER A 140 -3.32 4.29 -8.94
C SER A 140 -3.06 5.78 -9.17
N LEU A 141 -3.22 6.61 -8.14
CA LEU A 141 -3.04 8.07 -8.22
C LEU A 141 -1.57 8.42 -8.53
N GLU A 142 -0.64 7.75 -7.87
CA GLU A 142 0.79 7.90 -8.13
C GLU A 142 1.14 7.45 -9.56
N THR A 143 0.61 6.33 -10.00
CA THR A 143 0.84 5.77 -11.34
C THR A 143 0.26 6.67 -12.43
N LEU A 144 -0.95 7.20 -12.25
CA LEU A 144 -1.58 8.12 -13.17
C LEU A 144 -0.77 9.43 -13.33
N LEU A 145 -0.25 9.96 -12.22
CA LEU A 145 0.62 11.12 -12.26
C LEU A 145 1.98 10.82 -12.89
N TRP A 146 2.51 9.60 -12.65
CA TRP A 146 3.81 9.20 -13.22
C TRP A 146 3.75 9.15 -14.74
N GLN A 147 2.78 8.44 -15.30
CA GLN A 147 2.64 8.34 -16.75
C GLN A 147 2.31 9.70 -17.41
N GLU A 148 1.60 10.59 -16.71
CA GLU A 148 1.30 11.93 -17.20
C GLU A 148 2.56 12.81 -17.28
N LYS A 149 3.38 12.81 -16.23
CA LYS A 149 4.55 13.69 -16.13
C LYS A 149 5.82 13.11 -16.76
N TYR A 150 5.95 11.79 -16.76
CA TYR A 150 7.17 11.09 -17.18
C TYR A 150 6.84 9.84 -18.03
N PRO A 151 6.12 9.97 -19.14
CA PRO A 151 5.66 8.83 -19.94
C PRO A 151 6.80 7.96 -20.44
N SER A 152 7.96 8.54 -20.74
CA SER A 152 9.14 7.80 -21.21
C SER A 152 9.75 6.87 -20.14
N GLU A 153 9.40 7.02 -18.88
CA GLU A 153 9.82 6.13 -17.80
C GLU A 153 8.88 4.91 -17.63
N VAL A 154 7.71 4.91 -18.29
CA VAL A 154 6.66 3.91 -18.12
C VAL A 154 6.51 3.08 -19.39
N LYS A 155 6.88 1.82 -19.33
CA LYS A 155 6.76 0.86 -20.43
C LYS A 155 5.36 0.27 -20.55
N ALA A 156 4.77 -0.08 -19.41
CA ALA A 156 3.41 -0.61 -19.31
C ALA A 156 2.86 -0.41 -17.88
N ILE A 157 1.55 -0.49 -17.73
CA ILE A 157 0.88 -0.35 -16.43
C ILE A 157 0.01 -1.58 -16.15
N ILE A 158 0.08 -2.07 -14.92
CA ILE A 158 -0.78 -3.15 -14.42
C ILE A 158 -1.43 -2.68 -13.13
N GLY A 159 -2.72 -2.39 -13.21
CA GLY A 159 -3.55 -1.99 -12.07
C GLY A 159 -4.08 -3.22 -11.34
N LEU A 160 -3.61 -3.41 -10.11
CA LEU A 160 -4.11 -4.43 -9.21
C LEU A 160 -5.24 -3.82 -8.36
N ASP A 161 -6.45 -3.93 -8.85
CA ASP A 161 -7.67 -3.41 -8.21
C ASP A 161 -7.62 -1.93 -7.84
N TRP A 162 -7.40 -1.09 -8.81
CA TRP A 162 -7.24 0.36 -8.63
C TRP A 162 -8.45 1.03 -7.98
N ALA A 163 -8.20 1.84 -6.97
CA ALA A 163 -9.12 2.88 -6.54
C ALA A 163 -8.96 4.08 -7.50
N LEU A 164 -9.87 4.21 -8.43
CA LEU A 164 -9.82 5.22 -9.48
C LEU A 164 -10.22 6.62 -8.97
N PRO A 165 -9.78 7.71 -9.60
CA PRO A 165 -10.06 9.07 -9.13
C PRO A 165 -11.54 9.33 -8.86
N GLU A 166 -12.44 8.83 -9.70
CA GLU A 166 -13.89 8.97 -9.54
C GLU A 166 -14.40 8.36 -8.22
N SER A 167 -13.87 7.20 -7.81
CA SER A 167 -14.31 6.53 -6.58
C SER A 167 -14.10 7.39 -5.33
N TYR A 168 -13.07 8.24 -5.33
CA TYR A 168 -12.77 9.12 -4.19
C TYR A 168 -13.77 10.26 -4.00
N ALA A 169 -14.53 10.65 -5.04
CA ALA A 169 -15.63 11.59 -4.89
C ALA A 169 -16.72 11.02 -3.96
N HIS A 170 -16.94 9.72 -4.04
CA HIS A 170 -17.96 9.00 -3.28
C HIS A 170 -17.45 8.38 -1.97
N LEU A 171 -16.14 8.39 -1.73
CA LEU A 171 -15.54 7.87 -0.50
C LEU A 171 -15.83 8.81 0.68
N THR A 172 -16.32 8.28 1.80
CA THR A 172 -16.44 9.04 3.05
C THR A 172 -15.22 8.82 3.93
N ILE A 173 -14.52 9.90 4.26
CA ILE A 173 -13.39 9.87 5.19
C ILE A 173 -13.82 10.47 6.52
N HIS A 174 -13.50 9.79 7.61
CA HIS A 174 -13.77 10.25 8.98
C HIS A 174 -12.43 10.59 9.68
N PRO A 175 -11.94 11.84 9.57
CA PRO A 175 -10.60 12.21 10.06
C PRO A 175 -10.40 11.95 11.56
N GLN A 176 -11.46 12.17 12.36
CA GLN A 176 -11.39 11.93 13.82
C GLN A 176 -11.22 10.44 14.13
N ILE A 177 -11.93 9.56 13.41
CA ILE A 177 -11.80 8.10 13.57
C ILE A 177 -10.38 7.65 13.23
N LEU A 178 -9.82 8.13 12.12
CA LEU A 178 -8.43 7.82 11.72
C LEU A 178 -7.42 8.30 12.77
N ARG A 179 -7.60 9.52 13.31
CA ARG A 179 -6.74 10.03 14.38
C ARG A 179 -6.88 9.21 15.66
N MET A 180 -8.09 8.84 16.07
CA MET A 180 -8.33 7.98 17.23
C MET A 180 -7.70 6.58 17.02
N ALA A 181 -7.86 5.98 15.85
CA ALA A 181 -7.24 4.70 15.52
C ALA A 181 -5.70 4.79 15.58
N ARG A 182 -5.10 5.91 15.11
CA ARG A 182 -3.68 6.17 15.28
C ARG A 182 -3.27 6.23 16.76
N TRP A 183 -4.03 6.94 17.60
CA TRP A 183 -3.77 6.95 19.05
C TRP A 183 -3.82 5.54 19.64
N GLY A 184 -4.82 4.74 19.25
CA GLY A 184 -4.93 3.34 19.66
C GLY A 184 -3.71 2.51 19.23
N SER A 185 -3.23 2.69 17.99
CA SER A 185 -2.01 2.01 17.51
C SER A 185 -0.78 2.41 18.34
N GLN A 186 -0.61 3.70 18.65
CA GLN A 186 0.51 4.19 19.47
C GLN A 186 0.45 3.73 20.93
N LEU A 187 -0.75 3.51 21.46
CA LEU A 187 -0.96 2.90 22.78
C LEU A 187 -0.73 1.39 22.78
N GLY A 188 -0.47 0.79 21.62
CA GLY A 188 -0.20 -0.64 21.47
C GLY A 188 -1.44 -1.51 21.41
N LEU A 189 -2.64 -0.93 21.25
CA LEU A 189 -3.90 -1.68 21.25
C LEU A 189 -3.97 -2.69 20.09
N LEU A 190 -3.25 -2.46 18.99
CA LEU A 190 -3.16 -3.38 17.87
C LEU A 190 -2.61 -4.77 18.28
N ARG A 191 -1.76 -4.84 19.32
CA ARG A 191 -1.17 -6.10 19.82
C ARG A 191 -2.19 -7.06 20.43
N TYR A 192 -3.33 -6.55 20.83
CA TYR A 192 -4.43 -7.34 21.43
C TYR A 192 -5.50 -7.73 20.40
N LEU A 193 -5.37 -7.26 19.16
CA LEU A 193 -6.30 -7.62 18.09
C LEU A 193 -5.84 -8.87 17.34
N PRO A 194 -6.77 -9.69 16.84
CA PRO A 194 -6.43 -10.80 15.95
C PRO A 194 -5.66 -10.33 14.71
N SER A 195 -4.56 -10.98 14.39
CA SER A 195 -3.67 -10.57 13.28
C SER A 195 -4.36 -10.49 11.92
N ARG A 196 -5.39 -11.31 11.68
CA ARG A 196 -6.20 -11.28 10.46
C ARG A 196 -6.87 -9.92 10.15
N LEU A 197 -6.97 -9.03 11.15
CA LEU A 197 -7.54 -7.70 10.97
C LEU A 197 -6.55 -6.70 10.36
N TYR A 198 -5.26 -7.01 10.34
CA TYR A 198 -4.22 -6.11 9.86
C TYR A 198 -3.06 -6.80 9.10
N VAL A 199 -3.11 -8.10 8.96
CA VAL A 199 -2.26 -8.89 8.06
C VAL A 199 -3.18 -9.47 6.99
N PRO A 200 -3.27 -8.84 5.81
CA PRO A 200 -4.26 -9.21 4.80
C PRO A 200 -3.93 -10.51 4.05
N ASN A 201 -2.65 -10.91 4.04
CA ASN A 201 -2.18 -12.10 3.32
C ASN A 201 -2.17 -13.34 4.23
N ASP A 202 -3.10 -14.26 3.99
CA ASP A 202 -3.20 -15.51 4.73
C ASP A 202 -2.21 -16.59 4.26
N ASN A 203 -1.56 -16.42 3.10
CA ASN A 203 -0.61 -17.38 2.53
C ASN A 203 0.80 -17.23 3.12
N LEU A 204 1.08 -16.18 3.87
CA LEU A 204 2.38 -15.95 4.50
C LEU A 204 2.80 -17.09 5.41
N SER A 205 4.06 -17.49 5.33
CA SER A 205 4.68 -18.41 6.29
C SER A 205 4.52 -17.90 7.73
N SER A 206 4.63 -18.78 8.71
CA SER A 206 4.54 -18.36 10.13
C SER A 206 5.63 -17.35 10.51
N SER A 207 6.81 -17.41 9.88
CA SER A 207 7.89 -16.42 10.08
C SER A 207 7.57 -15.08 9.43
N ASP A 208 7.13 -15.08 8.17
CA ASP A 208 6.77 -13.86 7.45
C ASP A 208 5.57 -13.16 8.09
N ARG A 209 4.58 -13.94 8.55
CA ARG A 209 3.44 -13.41 9.31
C ARG A 209 3.88 -12.72 10.61
N ARG A 210 4.80 -13.32 11.38
CA ARG A 210 5.35 -12.66 12.58
C ARG A 210 6.11 -11.39 12.22
N LEU A 211 6.90 -11.42 11.15
CA LEU A 211 7.63 -10.25 10.67
C LEU A 211 6.67 -9.13 10.24
N TYR A 212 5.62 -9.48 9.47
CA TYR A 212 4.56 -8.53 9.12
C TYR A 212 3.91 -7.89 10.35
N GLN A 213 3.60 -8.69 11.37
CA GLN A 213 3.03 -8.18 12.63
C GLN A 213 3.97 -7.19 13.34
N GLN A 214 5.26 -7.49 13.42
CA GLN A 214 6.25 -6.59 14.03
C GLN A 214 6.36 -5.26 13.27
N ILE A 215 6.35 -5.32 11.95
CA ILE A 215 6.31 -4.12 11.08
C ILE A 215 4.99 -3.38 11.28
N ALA A 216 3.85 -4.08 11.29
CA ALA A 216 2.53 -3.50 11.48
C ALA A 216 2.40 -2.75 12.81
N TYR A 217 2.93 -3.30 13.91
CA TYR A 217 2.95 -2.63 15.22
C TYR A 217 3.71 -1.30 15.21
N ARG A 218 4.62 -1.13 14.29
CA ARG A 218 5.43 0.08 14.11
C ARG A 218 4.81 1.07 13.13
N GLN A 219 4.27 0.57 12.02
CA GLN A 219 3.94 1.37 10.84
C GLN A 219 2.44 1.63 10.65
N ILE A 220 1.54 0.74 11.12
CA ILE A 220 0.10 0.96 10.90
C ILE A 220 -0.32 2.31 11.46
N LEU A 221 -0.94 3.12 10.59
CA LEU A 221 -1.32 4.49 10.86
C LEU A 221 -0.12 5.37 11.27
N SER A 222 1.05 5.17 10.64
CA SER A 222 2.17 6.13 10.68
C SER A 222 1.68 7.55 10.36
N LYS A 223 2.47 8.57 10.61
CA LYS A 223 2.09 9.96 10.24
C LYS A 223 1.87 10.07 8.75
N ALA A 224 2.76 9.46 7.96
CA ALA A 224 2.66 9.44 6.51
C ALA A 224 1.38 8.75 6.04
N MET A 225 1.07 7.54 6.53
CA MET A 225 -0.18 6.83 6.17
C MET A 225 -1.43 7.62 6.53
N LEU A 226 -1.46 8.25 7.72
CA LEU A 226 -2.59 9.09 8.11
C LEU A 226 -2.72 10.29 7.17
N ASN A 227 -1.63 10.98 6.87
CA ASN A 227 -1.64 12.14 5.99
C ASN A 227 -2.03 11.76 4.55
N GLU A 228 -1.56 10.61 4.02
CA GLU A 228 -2.00 10.08 2.72
C GLU A 228 -3.52 9.86 2.70
N SER A 229 -4.06 9.18 3.71
CA SER A 229 -5.50 8.93 3.83
C SER A 229 -6.32 10.23 3.91
N LEU A 230 -5.82 11.23 4.61
CA LEU A 230 -6.50 12.53 4.74
C LEU A 230 -6.41 13.37 3.46
N SER A 231 -5.35 13.21 2.66
CA SER A 231 -5.10 13.97 1.43
C SER A 231 -5.66 13.30 0.18
N VAL A 232 -6.14 12.05 0.27
CA VAL A 232 -6.45 11.23 -0.90
C VAL A 232 -7.47 11.85 -1.85
N LYS A 233 -8.50 12.51 -1.34
CA LYS A 233 -9.51 13.18 -2.18
C LYS A 233 -8.94 14.35 -2.96
N GLU A 234 -8.06 15.13 -2.35
CA GLU A 234 -7.37 16.24 -3.02
C GLU A 234 -6.34 15.73 -4.01
N ASN A 235 -5.65 14.63 -3.67
CA ASN A 235 -4.73 13.97 -4.59
C ASN A 235 -5.46 13.41 -5.81
N ALA A 236 -6.64 12.82 -5.64
CA ALA A 236 -7.46 12.31 -6.73
C ALA A 236 -7.91 13.40 -7.72
N LYS A 237 -8.09 14.65 -7.26
CA LYS A 237 -8.42 15.79 -8.13
C LYS A 237 -7.23 16.30 -8.94
N LYS A 238 -6.00 15.94 -8.57
CA LYS A 238 -4.76 16.44 -9.19
C LYS A 238 -4.26 15.55 -10.31
N VAL A 239 -4.82 14.36 -10.46
CA VAL A 239 -4.38 13.38 -11.45
C VAL A 239 -5.36 13.32 -12.61
N THR A 240 -4.84 13.03 -13.79
CA THR A 240 -5.66 12.84 -14.97
C THR A 240 -6.54 11.57 -14.84
N SER A 241 -7.69 11.60 -15.50
CA SER A 241 -8.55 10.42 -15.66
C SER A 241 -8.29 9.70 -17.00
N SER A 242 -7.21 10.02 -17.69
CA SER A 242 -6.81 9.41 -18.95
C SER A 242 -5.38 8.89 -18.87
N LEU A 243 -5.11 7.87 -19.68
CA LEU A 243 -3.77 7.31 -19.87
C LEU A 243 -3.21 7.73 -21.23
N ASP A 244 -1.88 7.77 -21.31
CA ASP A 244 -1.21 7.92 -22.59
C ASP A 244 -1.55 6.73 -23.49
N SER A 245 -2.03 7.00 -24.70
CA SER A 245 -2.46 5.96 -25.64
C SER A 245 -1.34 5.04 -26.11
N GLN A 246 -0.10 5.40 -25.86
CA GLN A 246 1.09 4.60 -26.19
C GLN A 246 1.50 3.66 -25.06
N ILE A 247 0.94 3.80 -23.86
CA ILE A 247 1.29 2.97 -22.71
C ILE A 247 0.24 1.86 -22.54
N PRO A 248 0.58 0.60 -22.86
CA PRO A 248 -0.35 -0.52 -22.66
C PRO A 248 -0.72 -0.65 -21.18
N THR A 249 -2.00 -0.85 -20.90
CA THR A 249 -2.51 -0.92 -19.54
C THR A 249 -3.41 -2.12 -19.34
N LEU A 250 -3.18 -2.88 -18.27
CA LEU A 250 -4.05 -3.96 -17.79
C LEU A 250 -4.68 -3.53 -16.46
N LEU A 251 -6.00 -3.50 -16.37
CA LEU A 251 -6.74 -3.31 -15.12
C LEU A 251 -7.34 -4.65 -14.67
N MET A 252 -6.88 -5.15 -13.57
CA MET A 252 -7.42 -6.31 -12.87
C MET A 252 -8.38 -5.81 -11.79
N VAL A 253 -9.64 -6.17 -11.85
CA VAL A 253 -10.71 -5.57 -11.04
C VAL A 253 -11.43 -6.64 -10.22
N SER A 254 -11.48 -6.43 -8.91
CA SER A 254 -12.11 -7.31 -7.92
C SER A 254 -13.65 -7.22 -7.95
N ASN A 255 -14.29 -7.91 -7.00
CA ASN A 255 -15.72 -7.75 -6.73
C ASN A 255 -16.03 -6.58 -5.77
N GLY A 256 -15.04 -5.75 -5.40
CA GLY A 256 -15.20 -4.63 -4.50
C GLY A 256 -15.23 -4.98 -3.01
N GLY A 257 -15.16 -6.26 -2.65
CA GLY A 257 -15.14 -6.68 -1.24
C GLY A 257 -13.94 -6.08 -0.50
N GLY A 258 -14.21 -5.36 0.59
CA GLY A 258 -13.17 -4.66 1.38
C GLY A 258 -12.89 -3.22 0.96
N THR A 259 -13.48 -2.72 -0.15
CA THR A 259 -13.29 -1.33 -0.61
C THR A 259 -14.29 -0.35 0.00
N GLY A 260 -15.41 -0.85 0.54
CA GLY A 260 -16.53 -0.02 1.00
C GLY A 260 -17.55 0.30 -0.11
N PHE A 261 -17.33 -0.18 -1.33
CA PHE A 261 -18.25 -0.04 -2.46
C PHE A 261 -18.96 -1.35 -2.78
N SER A 262 -20.12 -1.27 -3.46
CA SER A 262 -20.75 -2.45 -4.06
C SER A 262 -19.92 -2.96 -5.25
N GLN A 263 -20.03 -4.25 -5.57
CA GLN A 263 -19.40 -4.82 -6.77
C GLN A 263 -19.80 -4.06 -8.03
N LYS A 264 -21.06 -3.66 -8.14
CA LYS A 264 -21.58 -2.91 -9.30
C LYS A 264 -20.86 -1.57 -9.45
N ASP A 265 -20.77 -0.80 -8.36
CA ASP A 265 -20.15 0.54 -8.39
C ASP A 265 -18.64 0.42 -8.61
N TRP A 266 -17.98 -0.53 -7.92
CA TRP A 266 -16.55 -0.74 -8.06
C TRP A 266 -16.14 -1.11 -9.48
N ARG A 267 -16.84 -2.05 -10.11
CA ARG A 267 -16.62 -2.43 -11.51
C ARG A 267 -17.05 -1.34 -12.50
N HIS A 268 -18.06 -0.54 -12.16
CA HIS A 268 -18.47 0.60 -12.96
C HIS A 268 -17.36 1.65 -13.07
N TYR A 269 -16.67 1.98 -11.98
CA TYR A 269 -15.54 2.92 -12.04
C TYR A 269 -14.45 2.43 -13.02
N ALA A 270 -14.12 1.16 -13.01
CA ALA A 270 -13.12 0.61 -13.91
C ALA A 270 -13.57 0.61 -15.38
N THR A 271 -14.81 0.23 -15.64
CA THR A 271 -15.36 0.24 -17.01
C THR A 271 -15.55 1.65 -17.55
N SER A 272 -15.96 2.59 -16.70
CA SER A 272 -16.10 4.01 -17.05
C SER A 272 -14.74 4.62 -17.37
N PHE A 273 -13.73 4.33 -16.55
CA PHE A 273 -12.36 4.80 -16.78
C PHE A 273 -11.76 4.24 -18.09
N ALA A 274 -11.98 2.96 -18.37
CA ALA A 274 -11.47 2.31 -19.59
C ALA A 274 -12.23 2.68 -20.86
N LYS A 275 -13.45 3.21 -20.72
CA LYS A 275 -14.28 3.61 -21.85
C LYS A 275 -13.52 4.67 -22.69
N ASP A 276 -13.60 4.54 -23.98
CA ASP A 276 -12.94 5.46 -24.92
C ASP A 276 -11.39 5.48 -24.89
N GLN A 277 -10.77 4.56 -24.15
CA GLN A 277 -9.31 4.39 -24.12
C GLN A 277 -8.91 3.06 -24.81
N LYS A 278 -8.17 3.15 -25.91
CA LYS A 278 -7.89 2.00 -26.81
C LYS A 278 -6.84 1.02 -26.32
N ASN A 279 -6.03 1.42 -25.37
CA ASN A 279 -4.86 0.68 -24.89
C ASN A 279 -5.07 0.03 -23.52
N ILE A 280 -6.32 -0.03 -23.04
CA ILE A 280 -6.67 -0.63 -21.75
C ILE A 280 -7.37 -1.97 -21.94
N GLU A 281 -6.82 -3.00 -21.33
CA GLU A 281 -7.46 -4.29 -21.13
C GLU A 281 -8.03 -4.35 -19.70
N VAL A 282 -9.30 -4.75 -19.53
CA VAL A 282 -9.94 -4.90 -18.22
C VAL A 282 -10.30 -6.37 -17.99
N THR A 283 -9.84 -6.92 -16.88
CA THR A 283 -10.15 -8.30 -16.46
C THR A 283 -10.81 -8.29 -15.08
N PHE A 284 -11.94 -8.97 -14.92
CA PHE A 284 -12.68 -9.06 -13.67
C PHE A 284 -12.38 -10.34 -12.92
N TYR A 285 -12.22 -10.20 -11.60
CA TYR A 285 -11.99 -11.29 -10.67
C TYR A 285 -13.13 -11.37 -9.65
N ASP A 286 -13.56 -12.56 -9.31
CA ASP A 286 -14.53 -12.77 -8.23
C ASP A 286 -13.79 -13.03 -6.92
N SER A 287 -13.13 -12.01 -6.44
CA SER A 287 -12.35 -12.00 -5.20
C SER A 287 -12.39 -10.62 -4.56
N PRO A 288 -12.10 -10.50 -3.26
CA PRO A 288 -11.98 -9.21 -2.58
C PRO A 288 -10.80 -8.37 -3.11
N HIS A 289 -10.68 -7.15 -2.58
CA HIS A 289 -9.75 -6.08 -2.98
C HIS A 289 -8.28 -6.50 -3.14
N TYR A 290 -7.79 -7.40 -2.31
CA TYR A 290 -6.44 -7.98 -2.43
C TYR A 290 -6.44 -9.21 -3.35
N LEU A 291 -6.97 -9.08 -4.58
CA LEU A 291 -7.17 -10.19 -5.52
C LEU A 291 -5.93 -11.07 -5.71
N TYR A 292 -4.74 -10.51 -5.65
CA TYR A 292 -3.47 -11.23 -5.78
C TYR A 292 -3.12 -12.12 -4.58
N HIS A 293 -3.80 -11.98 -3.43
CA HIS A 293 -3.70 -12.95 -2.32
C HIS A 293 -4.60 -14.16 -2.53
N TYR A 294 -5.76 -13.96 -3.15
CA TYR A 294 -6.77 -15.00 -3.33
C TYR A 294 -6.57 -15.81 -4.63
N GLN A 295 -6.11 -15.15 -5.68
CA GLN A 295 -5.95 -15.72 -7.02
C GLN A 295 -4.53 -15.48 -7.56
N THR A 296 -3.53 -15.71 -6.73
CA THR A 296 -2.11 -15.41 -7.01
C THR A 296 -1.63 -16.00 -8.34
N LYS A 297 -1.97 -17.25 -8.63
CA LYS A 297 -1.50 -17.95 -9.84
C LYS A 297 -2.16 -17.39 -11.10
N GLU A 298 -3.45 -17.13 -11.07
CA GLU A 298 -4.21 -16.56 -12.17
C GLU A 298 -3.79 -15.14 -12.47
N VAL A 299 -3.55 -14.36 -11.40
CA VAL A 299 -3.04 -12.98 -11.49
C VAL A 299 -1.63 -12.98 -12.08
N ALA A 300 -0.72 -13.83 -11.60
CA ALA A 300 0.63 -13.93 -12.14
C ALA A 300 0.63 -14.35 -13.62
N ALA A 301 -0.15 -15.37 -14.00
CA ALA A 301 -0.24 -15.82 -15.38
C ALA A 301 -0.79 -14.72 -16.31
N LYS A 302 -1.79 -13.95 -15.85
CA LYS A 302 -2.35 -12.84 -16.62
C LYS A 302 -1.35 -11.68 -16.78
N ILE A 303 -0.54 -11.40 -15.77
CA ILE A 303 0.57 -10.44 -15.83
C ILE A 303 1.58 -10.87 -16.90
N GLU A 304 2.04 -12.12 -16.85
CA GLU A 304 3.01 -12.66 -17.81
C GLU A 304 2.47 -12.64 -19.26
N GLU A 305 1.22 -13.06 -19.46
CA GLU A 305 0.52 -13.00 -20.76
C GLU A 305 0.51 -11.56 -21.31
N PHE A 306 0.10 -10.60 -20.46
CA PHE A 306 0.01 -9.20 -20.84
C PHE A 306 1.38 -8.61 -21.19
N ILE A 307 2.39 -8.84 -20.36
CA ILE A 307 3.76 -8.35 -20.60
C ILE A 307 4.29 -8.91 -21.92
N LYS A 308 4.18 -10.22 -22.15
CA LYS A 308 4.64 -10.86 -23.39
C LYS A 308 3.94 -10.30 -24.63
N LYS A 309 2.65 -10.03 -24.55
CA LYS A 309 1.87 -9.48 -25.67
C LYS A 309 2.23 -8.04 -26.04
N THR A 310 2.66 -7.24 -25.04
CA THR A 310 2.74 -5.78 -25.16
C THR A 310 4.14 -5.21 -25.12
N THR A 311 5.14 -6.01 -24.69
CA THR A 311 6.49 -5.51 -24.50
C THR A 311 7.59 -6.28 -25.26
N ASP A 312 7.23 -7.41 -25.90
CA ASP A 312 8.02 -8.13 -26.89
C ASP A 312 7.72 -7.57 -28.29
#